data_7f90be8d4c66f7d87c5dcb12c11147d2
#
_entry.id   7f90be8d4c66f7d87c5dcb12c11147d2
#
_cell.length_a   1.000
_cell.length_b   1.000
_cell.length_c   1.000
_cell.angle_alpha   90.00
_cell.angle_beta   90.00
_cell.angle_gamma   90.00
#
_symmetry.space_group_name_H-M   'P 1'
#
loop_
_entity.id
_entity.type
_entity.pdbx_description
1 polymer ?
#
loop_
_entity_poly.entity_id
_entity_poly.type
_entity_poly.pdbx_seq_one_letter_code
_entity_poly.pdbx_strand_id
1 'polypeptide(L)'
;AFPASAAGDEGFTIDFETNCNAIFMKNLDTGTVVFTKNADERIEPASTTKILTYIVVSENVEDLDGTTVTLTQELKDSLEGTGSSIANIMVGETMSIYEALNCLMVPSGNDAAVILADYVGGRKNQETGNPEKLSNIDRFVQMMNDKAAELGCTGTHFANPDGLHDENHYTTARDM
;
A
#
# COMPACT_ATOMS: atom_id res chain seq x y z
N ALA A 1 -24.72 19.71 -0.03
CA ALA A 1 -23.93 19.60 1.19
C ALA A 1 -24.62 18.62 2.11
N PHE A 2 -23.97 17.49 2.40
CA PHE A 2 -24.47 16.55 3.41
C PHE A 2 -23.82 16.92 4.74
N PRO A 3 -24.57 16.97 5.85
CA PRO A 3 -23.98 17.21 7.15
C PRO A 3 -23.03 16.05 7.50
N ALA A 4 -21.80 16.39 7.84
CA ALA A 4 -20.85 15.42 8.39
C ALA A 4 -21.35 14.98 9.77
N SER A 5 -21.48 13.67 9.98
CA SER A 5 -21.84 13.11 11.28
C SER A 5 -20.57 12.82 12.05
N ALA A 6 -20.39 13.44 13.21
CA ALA A 6 -19.41 13.00 14.18
C ALA A 6 -19.92 11.72 14.83
N ALA A 7 -19.28 10.58 14.56
CA ALA A 7 -19.53 9.35 15.27
C ALA A 7 -18.52 9.23 16.42
N GLY A 8 -18.92 9.63 17.60
CA GLY A 8 -18.15 9.46 18.82
C GLY A 8 -18.95 9.98 19.98
N ASP A 9 -19.00 9.23 21.05
CA ASP A 9 -19.61 9.65 22.31
C ASP A 9 -19.10 11.04 22.69
N GLU A 10 -20.06 11.96 22.82
CA GLU A 10 -19.98 13.28 23.41
C GLU A 10 -19.18 14.37 22.68
N GLY A 11 -19.81 15.14 21.81
CA GLY A 11 -19.80 16.57 22.02
C GLY A 11 -18.92 17.45 21.16
N PHE A 12 -18.25 17.00 20.08
CA PHE A 12 -17.64 17.92 19.13
C PHE A 12 -18.31 17.86 17.75
N THR A 13 -19.09 18.90 17.46
CA THR A 13 -19.50 19.15 16.07
C THR A 13 -18.47 20.12 15.48
N ILE A 14 -17.64 19.63 14.58
CA ILE A 14 -16.78 20.50 13.79
C ILE A 14 -17.59 20.91 12.55
N ASP A 15 -17.93 22.18 12.47
CA ASP A 15 -18.66 22.76 11.35
C ASP A 15 -17.64 23.41 10.39
N PHE A 16 -17.11 22.60 9.48
CA PHE A 16 -16.31 23.12 8.36
C PHE A 16 -16.65 22.39 7.06
N GLU A 17 -16.62 23.11 5.97
CA GLU A 17 -16.77 22.54 4.64
C GLU A 17 -15.44 21.96 4.14
N THR A 18 -15.51 20.78 3.53
CA THR A 18 -14.35 20.12 2.95
C THR A 18 -14.70 19.48 1.61
N ASN A 19 -13.76 19.54 0.67
CA ASN A 19 -13.86 18.90 -0.63
C ASN A 19 -13.43 17.42 -0.61
N CYS A 20 -12.95 16.89 0.54
CA CYS A 20 -12.60 15.49 0.65
C CYS A 20 -13.85 14.61 0.63
N ASN A 21 -13.81 13.50 -0.10
CA ASN A 21 -14.91 12.54 -0.19
C ASN A 21 -15.07 11.72 1.10
N ALA A 22 -13.95 11.34 1.71
CA ALA A 22 -13.90 10.59 2.96
C ALA A 22 -12.85 11.18 3.90
N ILE A 23 -13.13 11.17 5.20
CA ILE A 23 -12.21 11.66 6.24
C ILE A 23 -12.34 10.78 7.48
N PHE A 24 -11.22 10.43 8.08
CA PHE A 24 -11.13 9.90 9.41
C PHE A 24 -10.02 10.62 10.17
N MET A 25 -10.38 11.33 11.23
CA MET A 25 -9.44 12.09 12.06
C MET A 25 -9.48 11.55 13.48
N LYS A 26 -8.32 11.14 14.01
CA LYS A 26 -8.17 10.57 15.33
C LYS A 26 -7.02 11.27 16.07
N ASN A 27 -7.23 11.58 17.33
CA ASN A 27 -6.15 11.97 18.22
C ASN A 27 -5.41 10.69 18.64
N LEU A 28 -4.12 10.60 18.31
CA LEU A 28 -3.33 9.39 18.57
C LEU A 28 -3.00 9.19 20.05
N ASP A 29 -2.86 10.28 20.84
CA ASP A 29 -2.53 10.19 22.25
C ASP A 29 -3.71 9.67 23.09
N THR A 30 -4.93 10.09 22.74
CA THR A 30 -6.15 9.75 23.50
C THR A 30 -6.97 8.64 22.87
N GLY A 31 -6.72 8.32 21.60
CA GLY A 31 -7.53 7.40 20.81
C GLY A 31 -8.88 7.98 20.38
N THR A 32 -9.17 9.24 20.72
CA THR A 32 -10.47 9.88 20.44
C THR A 32 -10.62 10.18 18.96
N VAL A 33 -11.76 9.75 18.37
CA VAL A 33 -12.16 10.16 17.02
C VAL A 33 -12.66 11.60 17.07
N VAL A 34 -11.97 12.49 16.36
CA VAL A 34 -12.25 13.94 16.37
C VAL A 34 -13.25 14.31 15.29
N PHE A 35 -13.14 13.70 14.11
CA PHE A 35 -14.03 14.01 12.99
C PHE A 35 -14.09 12.83 12.01
N THR A 36 -15.27 12.59 11.45
CA THR A 36 -15.48 11.60 10.40
C THR A 36 -16.41 12.12 9.30
N LYS A 37 -16.11 11.74 8.07
CA LYS A 37 -16.99 11.90 6.92
C LYS A 37 -16.82 10.69 6.02
N ASN A 38 -17.88 9.92 5.78
CA ASN A 38 -17.84 8.74 4.91
C ASN A 38 -16.65 7.80 5.22
N ALA A 39 -16.27 7.68 6.51
CA ALA A 39 -15.03 7.05 6.93
C ALA A 39 -14.95 5.55 6.56
N ASP A 40 -16.10 4.91 6.42
CA ASP A 40 -16.27 3.48 6.12
C ASP A 40 -16.70 3.22 4.66
N GLU A 41 -16.86 4.27 3.85
CA GLU A 41 -17.13 4.11 2.42
C GLU A 41 -15.87 3.66 1.68
N ARG A 42 -16.06 2.77 0.69
CA ARG A 42 -14.96 2.30 -0.16
C ARG A 42 -14.46 3.43 -1.04
N ILE A 43 -13.16 3.61 -1.05
CA ILE A 43 -12.44 4.56 -1.88
C ILE A 43 -11.25 3.85 -2.54
N GLU A 44 -10.75 4.41 -3.63
CA GLU A 44 -9.51 3.97 -4.24
C GLU A 44 -8.33 4.51 -3.41
N PRO A 45 -7.41 3.64 -2.93
CA PRO A 45 -6.26 4.08 -2.14
C PRO A 45 -5.21 4.81 -3.00
N ALA A 46 -5.17 4.56 -4.31
CA ALA A 46 -4.09 5.01 -5.17
C ALA A 46 -2.71 4.74 -4.53
N SER A 47 -1.76 5.65 -4.65
CA SER A 47 -0.41 5.45 -4.11
C SER A 47 -0.30 5.39 -2.58
N THR A 48 -1.38 5.62 -1.82
CA THR A 48 -1.34 5.33 -0.37
C THR A 48 -1.20 3.83 -0.09
N THR A 49 -1.52 2.96 -1.06
CA THR A 49 -1.19 1.52 -1.09
C THR A 49 0.26 1.24 -0.70
N LYS A 50 1.20 2.09 -1.15
CA LYS A 50 2.64 1.92 -0.91
C LYS A 50 3.03 1.98 0.56
N ILE A 51 2.18 2.53 1.42
CA ILE A 51 2.37 2.49 2.88
C ILE A 51 2.36 1.02 3.35
N LEU A 52 1.37 0.23 2.91
CA LEU A 52 1.31 -1.18 3.28
C LEU A 52 2.39 -2.01 2.57
N THR A 53 2.72 -1.67 1.33
CA THR A 53 3.87 -2.27 0.63
C THR A 53 5.16 -2.07 1.43
N TYR A 54 5.42 -0.84 1.91
CA TYR A 54 6.56 -0.54 2.79
C TYR A 54 6.56 -1.39 4.06
N ILE A 55 5.41 -1.49 4.75
CA ILE A 55 5.28 -2.27 5.99
C ILE A 55 5.60 -3.73 5.74
N VAL A 56 4.97 -4.35 4.72
CA VAL A 56 5.18 -5.77 4.40
C VAL A 56 6.65 -6.04 4.03
N VAL A 57 7.29 -5.18 3.24
CA VAL A 57 8.71 -5.32 2.91
C VAL A 57 9.57 -5.23 4.18
N SER A 58 9.36 -4.20 5.00
CA SER A 58 10.17 -3.96 6.19
C SER A 58 10.06 -5.07 7.24
N GLU A 59 8.91 -5.74 7.34
CA GLU A 59 8.70 -6.86 8.25
C GLU A 59 9.28 -8.18 7.74
N ASN A 60 9.54 -8.30 6.44
CA ASN A 60 10.03 -9.54 5.81
C ASN A 60 11.50 -9.47 5.37
N VAL A 61 12.19 -8.36 5.55
CA VAL A 61 13.62 -8.20 5.23
C VAL A 61 14.35 -7.65 6.44
N GLU A 62 15.23 -8.46 7.06
CA GLU A 62 15.97 -8.06 8.26
C GLU A 62 17.09 -7.07 7.98
N ASP A 63 17.84 -7.28 6.88
CA ASP A 63 18.97 -6.43 6.48
C ASP A 63 18.60 -5.62 5.23
N LEU A 64 18.06 -4.43 5.45
CA LEU A 64 17.60 -3.54 4.38
C LEU A 64 18.74 -2.94 3.57
N ASP A 65 19.92 -2.75 4.16
CA ASP A 65 21.10 -2.16 3.52
C ASP A 65 21.93 -3.22 2.78
N GLY A 66 22.09 -4.41 3.35
CA GLY A 66 22.88 -5.49 2.76
C GLY A 66 22.13 -6.34 1.74
N THR A 67 20.80 -6.35 1.79
CA THR A 67 19.97 -7.06 0.81
C THR A 67 19.75 -6.22 -0.43
N THR A 68 20.01 -6.79 -1.62
CA THR A 68 19.88 -6.05 -2.89
C THR A 68 18.82 -6.62 -3.80
N VAL A 69 18.24 -5.75 -4.62
CA VAL A 69 17.24 -6.04 -5.66
C VAL A 69 17.66 -5.43 -6.99
N THR A 70 17.15 -5.98 -8.08
CA THR A 70 17.50 -5.52 -9.44
C THR A 70 16.22 -5.42 -10.28
N LEU A 71 16.04 -4.31 -11.02
CA LEU A 71 14.95 -4.20 -11.98
C LEU A 71 15.23 -5.09 -13.20
N THR A 72 14.36 -6.05 -13.46
CA THR A 72 14.40 -6.87 -14.66
C THR A 72 13.63 -6.21 -15.81
N GLN A 73 13.90 -6.64 -17.05
CA GLN A 73 13.13 -6.17 -18.20
C GLN A 73 11.65 -6.55 -18.09
N GLU A 74 11.34 -7.76 -17.62
CA GLU A 74 9.97 -8.24 -17.43
C GLU A 74 9.17 -7.35 -16.46
N LEU A 75 9.76 -6.99 -15.31
CA LEU A 75 9.11 -6.10 -14.34
C LEU A 75 8.92 -4.68 -14.93
N LYS A 76 9.87 -4.21 -15.72
CA LYS A 76 9.72 -2.92 -16.41
C LYS A 76 8.59 -2.95 -17.44
N ASP A 77 8.53 -4.00 -18.24
CA ASP A 77 7.51 -4.17 -19.29
C ASP A 77 6.10 -4.22 -18.68
N SER A 78 5.94 -4.76 -17.45
CA SER A 78 4.64 -4.78 -16.76
C SER A 78 4.08 -3.39 -16.43
N LEU A 79 4.91 -2.36 -16.44
CA LEU A 79 4.52 -0.98 -16.18
C LEU A 79 4.29 -0.16 -17.46
N GLU A 80 4.63 -0.71 -18.63
CA GLU A 80 4.47 0.01 -19.90
C GLU A 80 3.00 0.30 -20.20
N GLY A 81 2.73 1.54 -20.63
CA GLY A 81 1.38 1.99 -20.98
C GLY A 81 0.44 2.25 -19.79
N THR A 82 0.87 2.01 -18.57
CA THR A 82 0.03 2.22 -17.37
C THR A 82 -0.11 3.68 -16.94
N GLY A 83 0.75 4.58 -17.44
CA GLY A 83 0.83 5.97 -16.98
C GLY A 83 1.34 6.12 -15.55
N SER A 84 2.02 5.11 -15.04
CA SER A 84 2.53 5.05 -13.65
C SER A 84 3.55 6.15 -13.35
N SER A 85 3.55 6.63 -12.10
CA SER A 85 4.70 7.33 -11.54
C SER A 85 5.85 6.34 -11.34
N ILE A 86 7.05 6.68 -11.79
CA ILE A 86 8.26 5.85 -11.67
C ILE A 86 9.41 6.64 -11.06
N ALA A 87 10.29 5.96 -10.35
CA ALA A 87 11.55 6.53 -9.84
C ALA A 87 12.64 6.60 -10.91
N ASN A 88 12.36 6.10 -12.13
CA ASN A 88 13.28 5.98 -13.26
C ASN A 88 14.44 5.01 -13.01
N ILE A 89 14.19 3.92 -12.33
CA ILE A 89 15.15 2.84 -12.13
C ILE A 89 15.44 2.20 -13.49
N MET A 90 16.73 1.99 -13.80
CA MET A 90 17.14 1.38 -15.07
C MET A 90 17.12 -0.15 -14.98
N VAL A 91 16.79 -0.80 -16.10
CA VAL A 91 16.90 -2.27 -16.20
C VAL A 91 18.34 -2.70 -15.94
N GLY A 92 18.53 -3.66 -15.06
CA GLY A 92 19.84 -4.14 -14.61
C GLY A 92 20.46 -3.31 -13.49
N GLU A 93 19.85 -2.21 -13.10
CA GLU A 93 20.27 -1.44 -11.93
C GLU A 93 20.00 -2.24 -10.66
N THR A 94 21.02 -2.32 -9.80
CA THR A 94 20.97 -3.02 -8.52
C THR A 94 21.11 -2.02 -7.40
N MET A 95 20.21 -2.11 -6.42
CA MET A 95 20.16 -1.23 -5.26
C MET A 95 19.82 -2.03 -4.00
N SER A 96 20.10 -1.46 -2.83
CA SER A 96 19.65 -2.03 -1.57
C SER A 96 18.13 -1.94 -1.42
N ILE A 97 17.54 -2.79 -0.56
CA ILE A 97 16.12 -2.67 -0.20
C ILE A 97 15.83 -1.28 0.39
N TYR A 98 16.74 -0.73 1.19
CA TYR A 98 16.60 0.61 1.74
C TYR A 98 16.49 1.68 0.66
N GLU A 99 17.35 1.64 -0.36
CA GLU A 99 17.28 2.56 -1.52
C GLU A 99 16.00 2.37 -2.31
N ALA A 100 15.57 1.12 -2.55
CA ALA A 100 14.32 0.82 -3.23
C ALA A 100 13.08 1.33 -2.43
N LEU A 101 13.09 1.23 -1.10
CA LEU A 101 12.05 1.81 -0.23
C LEU A 101 12.03 3.35 -0.31
N ASN A 102 13.18 4.00 -0.46
CA ASN A 102 13.21 5.44 -0.73
C ASN A 102 12.63 5.77 -2.10
N CYS A 103 12.95 4.99 -3.14
CA CYS A 103 12.34 5.12 -4.47
C CYS A 103 10.82 4.85 -4.45
N LEU A 104 10.34 3.95 -3.60
CA LEU A 104 8.92 3.71 -3.38
C LEU A 104 8.21 4.91 -2.79
N MET A 105 8.76 5.49 -1.72
CA MET A 105 8.04 6.46 -0.88
C MET A 105 8.21 7.91 -1.32
N VAL A 106 9.40 8.32 -1.79
CA VAL A 106 9.67 9.74 -2.10
C VAL A 106 9.09 10.14 -3.47
N PRO A 107 9.48 9.52 -4.61
CA PRO A 107 8.87 9.82 -5.91
C PRO A 107 7.60 8.98 -6.18
N SER A 108 7.17 8.14 -5.23
CA SER A 108 6.04 7.23 -5.43
C SER A 108 6.25 6.23 -6.59
N GLY A 109 7.47 5.67 -6.69
CA GLY A 109 7.88 4.82 -7.82
C GLY A 109 7.16 3.48 -7.87
N ASN A 110 6.41 3.23 -8.95
CA ASN A 110 5.78 1.93 -9.20
C ASN A 110 6.84 0.88 -9.61
N ASP A 111 7.92 1.30 -10.28
CA ASP A 111 9.10 0.47 -10.56
C ASP A 111 9.72 -0.09 -9.28
N ALA A 112 9.86 0.73 -8.25
CA ALA A 112 10.31 0.27 -6.93
C ALA A 112 9.31 -0.68 -6.27
N ALA A 113 7.99 -0.40 -6.40
CA ALA A 113 6.96 -1.27 -5.84
C ALA A 113 7.00 -2.69 -6.40
N VAL A 114 7.09 -2.83 -7.73
CA VAL A 114 7.11 -4.16 -8.37
C VAL A 114 8.41 -4.92 -8.08
N ILE A 115 9.57 -4.24 -8.04
CA ILE A 115 10.85 -4.86 -7.67
C ILE A 115 10.80 -5.44 -6.25
N LEU A 116 10.32 -4.65 -5.30
CA LEU A 116 10.21 -5.04 -3.90
C LEU A 116 9.21 -6.19 -3.71
N ALA A 117 8.07 -6.11 -4.39
CA ALA A 117 7.05 -7.16 -4.35
C ALA A 117 7.54 -8.47 -4.97
N ASP A 118 8.23 -8.41 -6.12
CA ASP A 118 8.83 -9.59 -6.75
C ASP A 118 9.85 -10.28 -5.83
N TYR A 119 10.72 -9.50 -5.20
CA TYR A 119 11.72 -10.03 -4.29
C TYR A 119 11.11 -10.72 -3.07
N VAL A 120 10.24 -10.01 -2.34
CA VAL A 120 9.67 -10.53 -1.08
C VAL A 120 8.72 -11.69 -1.35
N GLY A 121 7.85 -11.57 -2.35
CA GLY A 121 6.93 -12.64 -2.75
C GLY A 121 7.68 -13.87 -3.29
N GLY A 122 8.77 -13.67 -4.03
CA GLY A 122 9.64 -14.74 -4.51
C GLY A 122 10.29 -15.51 -3.37
N ARG A 123 10.82 -14.82 -2.36
CA ARG A 123 11.33 -15.47 -1.14
C ARG A 123 10.24 -16.28 -0.44
N LYS A 124 9.04 -15.68 -0.29
CA LYS A 124 7.93 -16.38 0.35
C LYS A 124 7.50 -17.61 -0.41
N ASN A 125 7.44 -17.55 -1.74
CA ASN A 125 7.19 -18.71 -2.60
C ASN A 125 8.22 -19.83 -2.39
N GLN A 126 9.50 -19.50 -2.26
CA GLN A 126 10.56 -20.48 -1.97
C GLN A 126 10.39 -21.13 -0.59
N GLU A 127 10.11 -20.32 0.43
CA GLU A 127 9.90 -20.79 1.81
C GLU A 127 8.71 -21.76 1.92
N THR A 128 7.60 -21.47 1.24
CA THR A 128 6.36 -22.26 1.33
C THR A 128 6.27 -23.40 0.31
N GLY A 129 7.19 -23.45 -0.66
CA GLY A 129 7.12 -24.39 -1.80
C GLY A 129 6.05 -24.04 -2.81
N ASN A 130 5.42 -22.87 -2.69
CA ASN A 130 4.42 -22.30 -3.61
C ASN A 130 3.33 -23.29 -4.08
N PRO A 131 2.57 -23.93 -3.16
CA PRO A 131 1.57 -24.93 -3.53
C PRO A 131 0.43 -24.37 -4.39
N GLU A 132 0.11 -23.08 -4.25
CA GLU A 132 -0.91 -22.39 -5.05
C GLU A 132 -0.39 -21.95 -6.42
N LYS A 133 0.90 -22.07 -6.70
CA LYS A 133 1.56 -21.63 -7.95
C LYS A 133 1.35 -20.16 -8.28
N LEU A 134 1.37 -19.32 -7.28
CA LEU A 134 1.26 -17.86 -7.44
C LEU A 134 2.53 -17.29 -8.08
N SER A 135 2.38 -16.24 -8.89
CA SER A 135 3.51 -15.39 -9.23
C SER A 135 4.11 -14.74 -7.97
N ASN A 136 5.32 -14.19 -8.07
CA ASN A 136 5.91 -13.50 -6.93
C ASN A 136 5.09 -12.27 -6.52
N ILE A 137 4.59 -11.51 -7.50
CA ILE A 137 3.72 -10.35 -7.26
C ILE A 137 2.42 -10.77 -6.58
N ASP A 138 1.73 -11.82 -7.08
CA ASP A 138 0.48 -12.29 -6.48
C ASP A 138 0.70 -12.80 -5.06
N ARG A 139 1.82 -13.47 -4.80
CA ARG A 139 2.21 -13.88 -3.43
C ARG A 139 2.39 -12.68 -2.52
N PHE A 140 3.05 -11.63 -3.00
CA PHE A 140 3.22 -10.39 -2.23
C PHE A 140 1.88 -9.71 -1.95
N VAL A 141 1.00 -9.63 -2.96
CA VAL A 141 -0.36 -9.10 -2.80
C VAL A 141 -1.17 -9.91 -1.78
N GLN A 142 -1.04 -11.24 -1.77
CA GLN A 142 -1.63 -12.06 -0.71
C GLN A 142 -1.09 -11.65 0.67
N MET A 143 0.23 -11.47 0.82
CA MET A 143 0.83 -11.01 2.08
C MET A 143 0.32 -9.62 2.49
N MET A 144 0.08 -8.71 1.53
CA MET A 144 -0.53 -7.41 1.83
C MET A 144 -1.96 -7.57 2.39
N ASN A 145 -2.77 -8.42 1.78
CA ASN A 145 -4.14 -8.67 2.27
C ASN A 145 -4.16 -9.37 3.63
N ASP A 146 -3.24 -10.31 3.87
CA ASP A 146 -3.07 -10.94 5.18
C ASP A 146 -2.67 -9.91 6.24
N LYS A 147 -1.76 -8.98 5.92
CA LYS A 147 -1.36 -7.89 6.81
C LYS A 147 -2.51 -6.90 7.05
N ALA A 148 -3.28 -6.55 6.04
CA ALA A 148 -4.47 -5.70 6.20
C ALA A 148 -5.48 -6.35 7.15
N ALA A 149 -5.72 -7.66 7.02
CA ALA A 149 -6.59 -8.40 7.93
C ALA A 149 -6.04 -8.44 9.37
N GLU A 150 -4.73 -8.64 9.54
CA GLU A 150 -4.05 -8.60 10.85
C GLU A 150 -4.23 -7.23 11.54
N LEU A 151 -4.13 -6.14 10.76
CA LEU A 151 -4.32 -4.77 11.24
C LEU A 151 -5.79 -4.42 11.50
N GLY A 152 -6.74 -5.28 11.12
CA GLY A 152 -8.17 -5.06 11.28
C GLY A 152 -8.78 -4.19 10.18
N CYS A 153 -8.14 -4.04 9.03
CA CYS A 153 -8.61 -3.28 7.87
C CYS A 153 -9.69 -4.08 7.12
N THR A 154 -10.91 -4.12 7.66
CA THR A 154 -11.99 -4.97 7.16
C THR A 154 -12.68 -4.46 5.89
N GLY A 155 -12.50 -3.20 5.56
CA GLY A 155 -13.01 -2.54 4.36
C GLY A 155 -11.97 -2.41 3.25
N THR A 156 -10.84 -3.13 3.33
CA THR A 156 -9.69 -2.97 2.45
C THR A 156 -9.38 -4.26 1.69
N HIS A 157 -9.02 -4.13 0.42
CA HIS A 157 -8.48 -5.20 -0.40
C HIS A 157 -7.49 -4.63 -1.40
N PHE A 158 -6.33 -5.25 -1.51
CA PHE A 158 -5.27 -4.88 -2.45
C PHE A 158 -5.20 -5.87 -3.60
N ALA A 159 -5.11 -5.36 -4.83
CA ALA A 159 -4.94 -6.12 -6.06
C ALA A 159 -3.52 -5.99 -6.64
N ASN A 160 -2.76 -5.00 -6.19
CA ASN A 160 -1.39 -4.74 -6.65
C ASN A 160 -0.57 -4.03 -5.55
N PRO A 161 0.79 -3.96 -5.68
CA PRO A 161 1.64 -3.35 -4.67
C PRO A 161 1.81 -1.83 -4.82
N ASP A 162 1.30 -1.21 -5.87
CA ASP A 162 1.64 0.16 -6.25
C ASP A 162 0.47 1.14 -6.22
N GLY A 163 -0.78 0.65 -6.23
CA GLY A 163 -1.98 1.47 -6.17
C GLY A 163 -2.54 1.87 -7.54
N LEU A 164 -2.14 1.17 -8.63
CA LEU A 164 -2.83 1.30 -9.91
C LEU A 164 -4.29 0.88 -9.78
N HIS A 165 -5.14 1.50 -10.57
CA HIS A 165 -6.56 1.22 -10.54
C HIS A 165 -6.88 -0.25 -10.88
N ASP A 166 -7.71 -0.87 -10.04
CA ASP A 166 -8.35 -2.17 -10.26
C ASP A 166 -9.68 -2.17 -9.48
N GLU A 167 -10.72 -2.78 -10.03
CA GLU A 167 -12.05 -2.81 -9.40
C GLU A 167 -12.04 -3.49 -8.03
N ASN A 168 -11.06 -4.37 -7.79
CA ASN A 168 -10.85 -5.06 -6.52
C ASN A 168 -9.81 -4.36 -5.62
N HIS A 169 -9.31 -3.17 -6.01
CA HIS A 169 -8.32 -2.40 -5.25
C HIS A 169 -9.00 -1.24 -4.52
N TYR A 170 -9.34 -1.44 -3.26
CA TYR A 170 -10.10 -0.48 -2.48
C TYR A 170 -9.71 -0.47 -1.01
N THR A 171 -10.03 0.63 -0.34
CA THR A 171 -9.86 0.81 1.11
C THR A 171 -10.97 1.70 1.67
N THR A 172 -10.86 2.06 2.94
CA THR A 172 -11.67 3.09 3.61
C THR A 172 -10.77 4.10 4.30
N ALA A 173 -11.28 5.32 4.55
CA ALA A 173 -10.51 6.33 5.28
C ALA A 173 -10.20 5.90 6.74
N ARG A 174 -11.01 5.00 7.31
CA ARG A 174 -10.78 4.45 8.64
C ARG A 174 -9.63 3.45 8.65
N ASP A 175 -9.54 2.59 7.63
CA ASP A 175 -8.53 1.54 7.55
C ASP A 175 -7.13 2.11 7.27
N MET A 176 -7.06 3.18 6.45
CA MET A 176 -5.81 3.89 6.13
C MET A 176 -5.30 4.75 7.28
#